data_1eba0396b8d99ce125006a9012139430
#
_entry.id   1eba0396b8d99ce125006a9012139430
#
_cell.length_a   1.000
_cell.length_b   1.000
_cell.length_c   1.000
_cell.angle_alpha   90.00
_cell.angle_beta   90.00
_cell.angle_gamma   90.00
#
_symmetry.space_group_name_H-M   'P 1'
#
loop_
_entity.id
_entity.type
_entity.pdbx_description
1 polymer ?
#
loop_
_entity_poly.entity_id
_entity_poly.type
_entity_poly.pdbx_seq_one_letter_code
_entity_poly.pdbx_strand_id
1 'polypeptide(L)'
;MLLSLLAMQWTRYRGAQVFMFDKGSSAKAAMLAMGGTWLALAAGSRPALQPLRGVDSEAGAAFAADWLAGICKAEGLDPGPRHKAAIWEAVLALASAPEAERTMTGFCLLVQSQEIKAALTPFTLEGPYGRLLDGDEDALAFSGLACFELDALMQFPAAAGPVLTYLFHRLTERFDGSPTLLLLDEAWLLLDHPVFAAQIRDWLKTLRKRNVAVVFATQSLADIERASIAPAIIDACPVRIFLPNERAREPVQAA
;
A
#
# COMPACT_ATOMS: atom_id res chain seq x y z
N MET A 1 -4.93 -11.76 18.45
CA MET A 1 -3.98 -12.67 19.18
C MET A 1 -3.37 -13.73 18.28
N LEU A 2 -4.13 -14.54 17.52
CA LEU A 2 -3.57 -15.57 16.63
C LEU A 2 -2.60 -14.99 15.59
N LEU A 3 -2.94 -13.88 14.91
CA LEU A 3 -2.08 -13.25 13.91
C LEU A 3 -0.74 -12.80 14.50
N SER A 4 -0.75 -12.22 15.71
CA SER A 4 0.48 -11.83 16.42
C SER A 4 1.34 -13.04 16.78
N LEU A 5 0.73 -14.18 17.16
CA LEU A 5 1.44 -15.42 17.40
C LEU A 5 2.09 -15.95 16.10
N LEU A 6 1.37 -15.96 14.99
CA LEU A 6 1.89 -16.36 13.69
C LEU A 6 3.07 -15.46 13.27
N ALA A 7 2.93 -14.14 13.39
CA ALA A 7 3.99 -13.20 13.14
C ALA A 7 5.25 -13.51 13.96
N MET A 8 5.09 -13.67 15.28
CA MET A 8 6.18 -13.97 16.20
C MET A 8 6.86 -15.33 15.88
N GLN A 9 6.09 -16.37 15.54
CA GLN A 9 6.67 -17.66 15.14
C GLN A 9 7.41 -17.56 13.80
N TRP A 10 6.92 -16.72 12.87
CA TRP A 10 7.56 -16.53 11.58
C TRP A 10 8.96 -15.90 11.69
N THR A 11 9.17 -15.02 12.65
CA THR A 11 10.50 -14.39 12.87
C THR A 11 11.61 -15.37 13.28
N ARG A 12 11.27 -16.64 13.57
CA ARG A 12 12.27 -17.70 13.82
C ARG A 12 13.01 -18.16 12.56
N TYR A 13 12.46 -17.92 11.37
CA TYR A 13 13.17 -18.22 10.14
C TYR A 13 14.23 -17.16 9.88
N ARG A 14 15.40 -17.59 9.46
CA ARG A 14 16.50 -16.66 9.14
C ARG A 14 16.11 -15.74 7.99
N GLY A 15 16.25 -14.45 8.17
CA GLY A 15 15.91 -13.43 7.18
C GLY A 15 14.40 -13.26 6.96
N ALA A 16 13.57 -13.77 7.90
CA ALA A 16 12.12 -13.66 7.79
C ALA A 16 11.66 -12.20 7.78
N GLN A 17 10.63 -11.95 6.97
CA GLN A 17 9.94 -10.68 6.90
C GLN A 17 8.46 -10.87 7.29
N VAL A 18 7.88 -9.89 7.99
CA VAL A 18 6.46 -9.86 8.33
C VAL A 18 5.91 -8.47 8.01
N PHE A 19 4.93 -8.43 7.13
CA PHE A 19 4.19 -7.22 6.80
C PHE A 19 2.73 -7.41 7.16
N MET A 20 2.20 -6.48 7.94
CA MET A 20 0.83 -6.57 8.43
C MET A 20 0.05 -5.32 8.05
N PHE A 21 -1.13 -5.53 7.50
CA PHE A 21 -2.14 -4.49 7.34
C PHE A 21 -3.15 -4.64 8.47
N ASP A 22 -3.32 -3.59 9.25
CA ASP A 22 -4.14 -3.57 10.46
C ASP A 22 -5.17 -2.45 10.39
N LYS A 23 -6.27 -2.65 11.08
CA LYS A 23 -7.28 -1.63 11.34
C LYS A 23 -7.47 -1.45 12.84
N GLY A 24 -7.49 -0.20 13.28
CA GLY A 24 -7.75 0.14 14.68
C GLY A 24 -6.60 -0.14 15.62
N SER A 25 -5.36 -0.25 15.09
CA SER A 25 -4.12 -0.37 15.88
C SER A 25 -4.03 -1.62 16.78
N SER A 26 -4.76 -2.70 16.42
CA SER A 26 -4.84 -3.93 17.21
C SER A 26 -3.49 -4.66 17.30
N ALA A 27 -2.67 -4.57 16.26
CA ALA A 27 -1.35 -5.21 16.16
C ALA A 27 -0.19 -4.35 16.68
N LYS A 28 -0.43 -3.07 17.00
CA LYS A 28 0.63 -2.11 17.37
C LYS A 28 1.55 -2.60 18.47
N ALA A 29 0.98 -3.04 19.59
CA ALA A 29 1.77 -3.48 20.75
C ALA A 29 2.63 -4.72 20.41
N ALA A 30 2.06 -5.68 19.68
CA ALA A 30 2.77 -6.89 19.29
C ALA A 30 3.91 -6.58 18.29
N MET A 31 3.66 -5.73 17.30
CA MET A 31 4.67 -5.33 16.31
C MET A 31 5.86 -4.62 16.96
N LEU A 32 5.59 -3.65 17.84
CA LEU A 32 6.64 -2.94 18.57
C LEU A 32 7.41 -3.86 19.53
N ALA A 33 6.73 -4.79 20.20
CA ALA A 33 7.39 -5.77 21.08
C ALA A 33 8.32 -6.73 20.32
N MET A 34 8.04 -7.01 19.04
CA MET A 34 8.92 -7.78 18.16
C MET A 34 10.10 -6.96 17.57
N GLY A 35 10.21 -5.67 17.91
CA GLY A 35 11.22 -4.76 17.34
C GLY A 35 10.89 -4.28 15.93
N GLY A 36 9.64 -4.44 15.50
CA GLY A 36 9.16 -3.97 14.20
C GLY A 36 8.73 -2.51 14.20
N THR A 37 8.40 -2.01 13.02
CA THR A 37 7.91 -0.65 12.79
C THR A 37 6.38 -0.64 12.72
N TRP A 38 5.73 0.30 13.39
CA TRP A 38 4.30 0.56 13.25
C TRP A 38 4.09 1.93 12.61
N LEU A 39 3.36 1.96 11.50
CA LEU A 39 3.17 3.14 10.65
C LEU A 39 1.68 3.45 10.52
N ALA A 40 1.24 4.60 11.06
CA ALA A 40 -0.09 5.12 10.82
C ALA A 40 -0.07 6.01 9.57
N LEU A 41 -0.70 5.55 8.51
CA LEU A 41 -0.79 6.29 7.24
C LEU A 41 -2.00 7.24 7.31
N ALA A 42 -1.83 8.41 7.93
CA ALA A 42 -2.88 9.40 8.11
C ALA A 42 -2.44 10.79 7.64
N ALA A 43 -3.34 11.54 7.03
CA ALA A 43 -3.10 12.93 6.71
C ALA A 43 -2.85 13.73 8.02
N GLY A 44 -1.65 14.31 8.14
CA GLY A 44 -1.24 15.08 9.32
C GLY A 44 -0.42 14.32 10.37
N SER A 45 -0.26 13.00 10.26
CA SER A 45 0.74 12.26 11.02
C SER A 45 2.10 12.30 10.31
N ARG A 46 3.20 12.32 11.07
CA ARG A 46 4.46 11.84 10.53
C ARG A 46 4.37 10.31 10.55
N PRO A 47 4.52 9.64 9.45
CA PRO A 47 5.56 9.81 8.44
C PRO A 47 5.08 10.45 7.13
N ALA A 48 5.91 11.34 6.56
CA ALA A 48 5.79 11.76 5.18
C ALA A 48 6.29 10.64 4.24
N LEU A 49 5.64 10.46 3.11
CA LEU A 49 6.08 9.56 2.04
C LEU A 49 6.75 10.37 0.95
N GLN A 50 7.77 9.80 0.32
CA GLN A 50 8.49 10.41 -0.80
C GLN A 50 8.42 9.51 -2.04
N PRO A 51 7.26 9.45 -2.74
CA PRO A 51 7.05 8.52 -3.85
C PRO A 51 7.96 8.75 -5.06
N LEU A 52 8.49 9.96 -5.21
CA LEU A 52 9.36 10.33 -6.33
C LEU A 52 10.86 10.20 -6.01
N ARG A 53 11.22 9.70 -4.83
CA ARG A 53 12.61 9.57 -4.39
C ARG A 53 13.49 8.81 -5.39
N GLY A 54 13.00 7.70 -5.93
CA GLY A 54 13.76 6.77 -6.76
C GLY A 54 13.75 7.06 -8.26
N VAL A 55 13.36 8.28 -8.69
CA VAL A 55 13.23 8.63 -10.12
C VAL A 55 14.55 8.66 -10.90
N ASP A 56 15.69 8.56 -10.24
CA ASP A 56 17.02 8.43 -10.86
C ASP A 56 17.32 7.03 -11.41
N SER A 57 16.49 6.04 -11.08
CA SER A 57 16.53 4.71 -11.71
C SER A 57 15.47 4.58 -12.80
N GLU A 58 15.75 3.75 -13.83
CA GLU A 58 14.78 3.48 -14.90
C GLU A 58 13.44 2.94 -14.37
N ALA A 59 13.51 1.98 -13.43
CA ALA A 59 12.31 1.40 -12.81
C ALA A 59 11.55 2.42 -11.96
N GLY A 60 12.26 3.25 -11.19
CA GLY A 60 11.66 4.30 -10.38
C GLY A 60 11.04 5.42 -11.23
N ALA A 61 11.69 5.81 -12.32
CA ALA A 61 11.12 6.78 -13.26
C ALA A 61 9.85 6.26 -13.94
N ALA A 62 9.85 4.99 -14.37
CA ALA A 62 8.68 4.34 -14.96
C ALA A 62 7.53 4.25 -13.94
N PHE A 63 7.81 3.80 -12.72
CA PHE A 63 6.81 3.79 -11.65
C PHE A 63 6.25 5.19 -11.38
N ALA A 64 7.10 6.20 -11.22
CA ALA A 64 6.69 7.58 -10.95
C ALA A 64 5.78 8.14 -12.05
N ALA A 65 6.12 7.91 -13.32
CA ALA A 65 5.31 8.36 -14.45
C ALA A 65 3.91 7.71 -14.46
N ASP A 66 3.83 6.41 -14.25
CA ASP A 66 2.56 5.68 -14.18
C ASP A 66 1.74 6.08 -12.95
N TRP A 67 2.39 6.27 -11.81
CA TRP A 67 1.76 6.69 -10.57
C TRP A 67 1.16 8.09 -10.67
N LEU A 68 1.91 9.07 -11.21
CA LEU A 68 1.44 10.43 -11.45
C LEU A 68 0.29 10.47 -12.45
N ALA A 69 0.37 9.70 -13.54
CA ALA A 69 -0.72 9.57 -14.51
C ALA A 69 -1.98 8.96 -13.85
N GLY A 70 -1.80 8.01 -12.94
CA GLY A 70 -2.89 7.42 -12.15
C GLY A 70 -3.58 8.44 -11.25
N ILE A 71 -2.83 9.31 -10.59
CA ILE A 71 -3.39 10.42 -9.78
C ILE A 71 -4.15 11.38 -10.67
N CYS A 72 -3.57 11.84 -11.78
CA CYS A 72 -4.25 12.73 -12.73
C CYS A 72 -5.60 12.15 -13.17
N LYS A 73 -5.63 10.85 -13.48
CA LYS A 73 -6.86 10.16 -13.87
C LYS A 73 -7.90 10.14 -12.75
N ALA A 74 -7.48 9.90 -11.50
CA ALA A 74 -8.36 9.90 -10.34
C ALA A 74 -8.94 11.30 -10.06
N GLU A 75 -8.19 12.35 -10.35
CA GLU A 75 -8.60 13.75 -10.25
C GLU A 75 -9.36 14.26 -11.50
N GLY A 76 -9.76 13.36 -12.41
CA GLY A 76 -10.61 13.67 -13.55
C GLY A 76 -9.88 14.14 -14.82
N LEU A 77 -8.55 14.15 -14.83
CA LEU A 77 -7.74 14.41 -16.02
C LEU A 77 -7.33 13.07 -16.66
N ASP A 78 -7.95 12.68 -17.79
CA ASP A 78 -7.52 11.48 -18.52
C ASP A 78 -6.22 11.74 -19.30
N PRO A 79 -5.06 11.14 -18.90
CA PRO A 79 -3.78 11.49 -19.50
C PRO A 79 -3.62 10.92 -20.89
N GLY A 80 -3.87 11.75 -21.91
CA GLY A 80 -3.56 11.44 -23.30
C GLY A 80 -2.04 11.43 -23.59
N PRO A 81 -1.63 11.12 -24.84
CA PRO A 81 -0.21 11.00 -25.20
C PRO A 81 0.65 12.23 -24.86
N ARG A 82 0.10 13.44 -25.02
CA ARG A 82 0.81 14.69 -24.68
C ARG A 82 1.05 14.84 -23.18
N HIS A 83 0.05 14.47 -22.34
CA HIS A 83 0.19 14.50 -20.89
C HIS A 83 1.23 13.48 -20.41
N LYS A 84 1.20 12.26 -20.97
CA LYS A 84 2.20 11.22 -20.65
C LYS A 84 3.61 11.64 -21.02
N ALA A 85 3.80 12.29 -22.18
CA ALA A 85 5.09 12.85 -22.59
C ALA A 85 5.55 13.95 -21.62
N ALA A 86 4.67 14.89 -21.25
CA ALA A 86 5.00 15.96 -20.31
C ALA A 86 5.34 15.44 -18.91
N ILE A 87 4.62 14.40 -18.42
CA ILE A 87 4.93 13.72 -17.16
C ILE A 87 6.31 13.08 -17.23
N TRP A 88 6.59 12.33 -18.30
CA TRP A 88 7.88 11.65 -18.48
C TRP A 88 9.06 12.62 -18.52
N GLU A 89 8.95 13.70 -19.30
CA GLU A 89 9.98 14.73 -19.38
C GLU A 89 10.25 15.40 -18.03
N ALA A 90 9.19 15.71 -17.27
CA ALA A 90 9.33 16.31 -15.94
C ALA A 90 9.92 15.31 -14.92
N VAL A 91 9.59 14.01 -14.99
CA VAL A 91 10.20 12.97 -14.16
C VAL A 91 11.70 12.86 -14.44
N LEU A 92 12.11 12.85 -15.71
CA LEU A 92 13.53 12.81 -16.07
C LEU A 92 14.28 14.07 -15.63
N ALA A 93 13.65 15.25 -15.71
CA ALA A 93 14.24 16.48 -15.19
C ALA A 93 14.40 16.41 -13.65
N LEU A 94 13.40 15.89 -12.94
CA LEU A 94 13.42 15.73 -11.49
C LEU A 94 14.52 14.74 -11.02
N ALA A 95 14.86 13.74 -11.84
CA ALA A 95 15.93 12.79 -11.55
C ALA A 95 17.30 13.46 -11.36
N SER A 96 17.52 14.65 -11.96
CA SER A 96 18.74 15.44 -11.80
C SER A 96 18.77 16.29 -10.53
N ALA A 97 17.65 16.40 -9.80
CA ALA A 97 17.57 17.15 -8.56
C ALA A 97 18.16 16.34 -7.38
N PRO A 98 18.62 17.01 -6.30
CA PRO A 98 18.93 16.35 -5.04
C PRO A 98 17.77 15.48 -4.54
N GLU A 99 18.07 14.38 -3.86
CA GLU A 99 17.05 13.42 -3.41
C GLU A 99 15.95 14.08 -2.56
N ALA A 100 16.29 15.00 -1.67
CA ALA A 100 15.33 15.72 -0.84
C ALA A 100 14.38 16.65 -1.62
N GLU A 101 14.73 17.01 -2.86
CA GLU A 101 13.90 17.84 -3.73
C GLU A 101 13.02 17.02 -4.70
N ARG A 102 13.17 15.69 -4.72
CA ARG A 102 12.37 14.78 -5.55
C ARG A 102 10.99 14.56 -4.93
N THR A 103 10.22 15.62 -4.84
CA THR A 103 8.92 15.72 -4.17
C THR A 103 7.81 16.03 -5.18
N MET A 104 6.54 15.95 -4.76
CA MET A 104 5.39 16.37 -5.58
C MET A 104 5.48 17.85 -5.94
N THR A 105 5.85 18.70 -4.97
CA THR A 105 6.09 20.12 -5.19
C THR A 105 7.22 20.32 -6.22
N GLY A 106 8.35 19.63 -6.06
CA GLY A 106 9.46 19.67 -7.01
C GLY A 106 9.05 19.27 -8.43
N PHE A 107 8.26 18.20 -8.56
CA PHE A 107 7.70 17.80 -9.86
C PHE A 107 6.79 18.88 -10.47
N CYS A 108 5.90 19.48 -9.66
CA CYS A 108 4.99 20.52 -10.12
C CYS A 108 5.70 21.81 -10.58
N LEU A 109 6.91 22.07 -10.11
CA LEU A 109 7.74 23.17 -10.61
C LEU A 109 8.28 22.89 -12.02
N LEU A 110 8.56 21.63 -12.34
CA LEU A 110 9.19 21.20 -13.60
C LEU A 110 8.19 20.93 -14.72
N VAL A 111 7.01 20.35 -14.40
CA VAL A 111 6.02 20.02 -15.43
C VAL A 111 5.42 21.29 -16.05
N GLN A 112 5.31 21.32 -17.39
CA GLN A 112 4.84 22.51 -18.10
C GLN A 112 3.30 22.60 -18.22
N SER A 113 2.60 21.45 -18.14
CA SER A 113 1.15 21.41 -18.30
C SER A 113 0.42 21.94 -17.06
N GLN A 114 -0.41 22.97 -17.24
CA GLN A 114 -1.24 23.54 -16.18
C GLN A 114 -2.34 22.57 -15.72
N GLU A 115 -2.83 21.73 -16.61
CA GLU A 115 -3.85 20.72 -16.29
C GLU A 115 -3.27 19.66 -15.33
N ILE A 116 -2.05 19.20 -15.58
CA ILE A 116 -1.33 18.26 -14.69
C ILE A 116 -1.04 18.95 -13.35
N LYS A 117 -0.56 20.20 -13.35
CA LYS A 117 -0.33 20.95 -12.11
C LYS A 117 -1.59 21.05 -11.28
N ALA A 118 -2.71 21.42 -11.87
CA ALA A 118 -3.99 21.55 -11.18
C ALA A 118 -4.45 20.22 -10.56
N ALA A 119 -4.31 19.11 -11.29
CA ALA A 119 -4.67 17.77 -10.78
C ALA A 119 -3.77 17.32 -9.62
N LEU A 120 -2.49 17.72 -9.60
CA LEU A 120 -1.53 17.29 -8.58
C LEU A 120 -1.40 18.25 -7.39
N THR A 121 -1.88 19.48 -7.50
CA THR A 121 -1.83 20.49 -6.41
C THR A 121 -2.36 19.96 -5.06
N PRO A 122 -3.45 19.17 -4.97
CA PRO A 122 -3.91 18.63 -3.69
C PRO A 122 -2.88 17.78 -2.95
N PHE A 123 -1.89 17.23 -3.66
CA PHE A 123 -0.86 16.33 -3.14
C PHE A 123 0.50 17.01 -2.91
N THR A 124 0.62 18.31 -3.19
CA THR A 124 1.79 19.14 -2.88
C THR A 124 1.69 19.73 -1.47
N LEU A 125 2.77 20.36 -0.99
CA LEU A 125 2.80 21.03 0.32
C LEU A 125 1.69 22.08 0.51
N GLU A 126 1.19 22.65 -0.57
CA GLU A 126 0.07 23.62 -0.54
C GLU A 126 -1.30 22.93 -0.37
N GLY A 127 -1.38 21.63 -0.66
CA GLY A 127 -2.62 20.87 -0.65
C GLY A 127 -2.87 20.07 0.63
N PRO A 128 -4.09 19.53 0.78
CA PRO A 128 -4.51 18.81 2.00
C PRO A 128 -3.73 17.51 2.22
N TYR A 129 -3.15 16.90 1.17
CA TYR A 129 -2.47 15.61 1.24
C TYR A 129 -0.95 15.72 1.17
N GLY A 130 -0.38 16.93 1.03
CA GLY A 130 1.06 17.12 0.89
C GLY A 130 1.85 16.64 2.09
N ARG A 131 1.35 16.83 3.30
CA ARG A 131 2.01 16.30 4.50
C ARG A 131 2.19 14.79 4.50
N LEU A 132 1.41 14.07 3.70
CA LEU A 132 1.48 12.62 3.58
C LEU A 132 2.34 12.18 2.38
N LEU A 133 2.27 12.89 1.24
CA LEU A 133 2.83 12.44 -0.04
C LEU A 133 3.94 13.33 -0.63
N ASP A 134 4.27 14.43 0.03
CA ASP A 134 5.26 15.41 -0.45
C ASP A 134 6.42 15.58 0.55
N GLY A 135 6.90 14.43 1.08
CA GLY A 135 8.04 14.40 2.01
C GLY A 135 9.37 14.57 1.28
N ASP A 136 10.34 15.11 2.01
CA ASP A 136 11.75 15.20 1.66
C ASP A 136 12.56 13.99 2.14
N GLU A 137 11.97 13.17 2.99
CA GLU A 137 12.44 11.87 3.44
C GLU A 137 11.33 10.83 3.35
N ASP A 138 11.67 9.58 3.02
CA ASP A 138 10.68 8.52 2.90
C ASP A 138 10.55 7.71 4.19
N ALA A 139 9.40 7.86 4.84
CA ALA A 139 9.08 7.12 6.05
C ALA A 139 8.87 5.61 5.84
N LEU A 140 8.73 5.14 4.61
CA LEU A 140 8.68 3.70 4.30
C LEU A 140 10.06 3.03 4.29
N ALA A 141 11.08 3.64 4.91
CA ALA A 141 12.35 2.98 5.24
C ALA A 141 12.15 1.98 6.40
N PHE A 142 11.24 1.01 6.22
CA PHE A 142 10.93 0.01 7.22
C PHE A 142 11.86 -1.21 7.15
N SER A 143 12.08 -1.83 8.30
CA SER A 143 12.78 -3.11 8.43
C SER A 143 11.92 -4.27 7.87
N GLY A 144 12.41 -5.51 7.94
CA GLY A 144 11.64 -6.70 7.58
C GLY A 144 10.39 -6.96 8.45
N LEU A 145 10.15 -6.14 9.49
CA LEU A 145 8.98 -6.25 10.37
C LEU A 145 8.24 -4.92 10.38
N ALA A 146 7.08 -4.86 9.72
CA ALA A 146 6.29 -3.63 9.65
C ALA A 146 4.78 -3.89 9.69
N CYS A 147 4.06 -3.00 10.37
CA CYS A 147 2.61 -2.95 10.41
C CYS A 147 2.12 -1.60 9.91
N PHE A 148 1.19 -1.63 8.97
CA PHE A 148 0.55 -0.46 8.34
C PHE A 148 -0.87 -0.33 8.87
N GLU A 149 -1.13 0.72 9.61
CA GLU A 149 -2.45 1.08 10.07
C GLU A 149 -3.13 1.96 9.01
N LEU A 150 -4.26 1.51 8.50
CA LEU A 150 -4.92 2.11 7.35
C LEU A 150 -6.27 2.77 7.65
N ASP A 151 -6.82 2.64 8.86
CA ASP A 151 -8.15 3.16 9.18
C ASP A 151 -8.26 4.68 8.92
N ALA A 152 -7.25 5.42 9.36
CA ALA A 152 -7.20 6.85 9.12
C ALA A 152 -7.01 7.22 7.64
N LEU A 153 -6.25 6.42 6.87
CA LEU A 153 -6.08 6.64 5.43
C LEU A 153 -7.40 6.49 4.68
N MET A 154 -8.23 5.52 5.07
CA MET A 154 -9.52 5.28 4.41
C MET A 154 -10.55 6.39 4.61
N GLN A 155 -10.32 7.32 5.55
CA GLN A 155 -11.12 8.54 5.69
C GLN A 155 -10.81 9.58 4.60
N PHE A 156 -9.73 9.39 3.83
CA PHE A 156 -9.30 10.29 2.76
C PHE A 156 -9.28 9.56 1.40
N PRO A 157 -10.44 9.35 0.75
CA PRO A 157 -10.55 8.54 -0.47
C PRO A 157 -9.61 8.99 -1.61
N ALA A 158 -9.39 10.30 -1.79
CA ALA A 158 -8.51 10.83 -2.81
C ALA A 158 -7.02 10.45 -2.56
N ALA A 159 -6.58 10.42 -1.31
CA ALA A 159 -5.22 10.04 -0.95
C ALA A 159 -5.02 8.52 -0.86
N ALA A 160 -6.07 7.76 -0.57
CA ALA A 160 -5.97 6.31 -0.33
C ALA A 160 -5.38 5.56 -1.54
N GLY A 161 -5.87 5.84 -2.76
CA GLY A 161 -5.36 5.23 -3.98
C GLY A 161 -3.86 5.47 -4.20
N PRO A 162 -3.40 6.72 -4.27
CA PRO A 162 -1.99 7.06 -4.41
C PRO A 162 -1.09 6.45 -3.32
N VAL A 163 -1.49 6.52 -2.05
CA VAL A 163 -0.72 5.97 -0.93
C VAL A 163 -0.61 4.46 -1.02
N LEU A 164 -1.73 3.75 -1.27
CA LEU A 164 -1.73 2.30 -1.41
C LEU A 164 -0.88 1.84 -2.59
N THR A 165 -0.97 2.53 -3.72
CA THR A 165 -0.16 2.20 -4.90
C THR A 165 1.34 2.32 -4.59
N TYR A 166 1.75 3.38 -3.91
CA TYR A 166 3.13 3.56 -3.48
C TYR A 166 3.56 2.51 -2.45
N LEU A 167 2.76 2.27 -1.42
CA LEU A 167 3.02 1.24 -0.42
C LEU A 167 3.21 -0.14 -1.04
N PHE A 168 2.35 -0.52 -1.99
CA PHE A 168 2.46 -1.80 -2.68
C PHE A 168 3.70 -1.90 -3.55
N HIS A 169 4.09 -0.81 -4.21
CA HIS A 169 5.35 -0.74 -4.95
C HIS A 169 6.53 -1.04 -4.02
N ARG A 170 6.61 -0.34 -2.89
CA ARG A 170 7.69 -0.52 -1.89
C ARG A 170 7.70 -1.92 -1.26
N LEU A 171 6.53 -2.50 -1.00
CA LEU A 171 6.44 -3.88 -0.51
C LEU A 171 6.89 -4.89 -1.56
N THR A 172 6.53 -4.67 -2.83
CA THR A 172 6.92 -5.57 -3.92
C THR A 172 8.44 -5.64 -4.10
N GLU A 173 9.15 -4.54 -3.85
CA GLU A 173 10.62 -4.50 -3.82
C GLU A 173 11.22 -5.34 -2.68
N ARG A 174 10.48 -5.53 -1.59
CA ARG A 174 10.90 -6.35 -0.43
C ARG A 174 10.69 -7.85 -0.62
N PHE A 175 9.92 -8.26 -1.61
CA PHE A 175 9.67 -9.67 -1.92
C PHE A 175 10.82 -10.25 -2.76
N ASP A 176 11.98 -10.39 -2.14
CA ASP A 176 13.27 -10.79 -2.72
C ASP A 176 13.56 -12.30 -2.65
N GLY A 177 12.58 -13.11 -2.20
CA GLY A 177 12.71 -14.55 -1.97
C GLY A 177 12.96 -14.94 -0.52
N SER A 178 13.19 -13.97 0.37
CA SER A 178 13.22 -14.19 1.82
C SER A 178 11.87 -14.70 2.31
N PRO A 179 11.83 -15.58 3.35
CA PRO A 179 10.57 -16.06 3.92
C PRO A 179 9.72 -14.89 4.40
N THR A 180 8.64 -14.58 3.71
CA THR A 180 7.80 -13.42 4.01
C THR A 180 6.40 -13.84 4.39
N LEU A 181 5.87 -13.26 5.47
CA LEU A 181 4.49 -13.41 5.92
C LEU A 181 3.74 -12.09 5.72
N LEU A 182 2.71 -12.12 4.90
CA LEU A 182 1.80 -11.00 4.69
C LEU A 182 0.50 -11.28 5.44
N LEU A 183 0.20 -10.46 6.45
CA LEU A 183 -0.99 -10.56 7.27
C LEU A 183 -1.95 -9.43 6.91
N LEU A 184 -3.20 -9.78 6.60
CA LEU A 184 -4.26 -8.85 6.23
C LEU A 184 -5.38 -9.00 7.26
N ASP A 185 -5.36 -8.15 8.28
CA ASP A 185 -6.39 -8.12 9.33
C ASP A 185 -7.55 -7.24 8.89
N GLU A 186 -8.78 -7.71 9.12
CA GLU A 186 -10.01 -7.06 8.61
C GLU A 186 -9.93 -6.76 7.09
N ALA A 187 -9.39 -7.71 6.34
CA ALA A 187 -9.04 -7.57 4.92
C ALA A 187 -10.21 -7.10 4.04
N TRP A 188 -11.45 -7.42 4.41
CA TRP A 188 -12.64 -7.07 3.64
C TRP A 188 -12.78 -5.55 3.44
N LEU A 189 -12.46 -4.74 4.46
CA LEU A 189 -12.50 -3.28 4.36
C LEU A 189 -11.56 -2.72 3.28
N LEU A 190 -10.42 -3.39 3.13
CA LEU A 190 -9.42 -2.99 2.15
C LEU A 190 -9.79 -3.52 0.75
N LEU A 191 -10.49 -4.66 0.67
CA LEU A 191 -10.92 -5.27 -0.59
C LEU A 191 -12.01 -4.48 -1.32
N ASP A 192 -12.72 -3.59 -0.63
CA ASP A 192 -13.66 -2.65 -1.26
C ASP A 192 -12.93 -1.54 -2.02
N HIS A 193 -11.65 -1.28 -1.70
CA HIS A 193 -10.87 -0.29 -2.43
C HIS A 193 -10.29 -0.92 -3.73
N PRO A 194 -10.59 -0.37 -4.92
CA PRO A 194 -10.26 -1.02 -6.20
C PRO A 194 -8.76 -1.22 -6.42
N VAL A 195 -7.91 -0.30 -5.98
CA VAL A 195 -6.44 -0.42 -6.07
C VAL A 195 -5.96 -1.58 -5.20
N PHE A 196 -6.47 -1.71 -3.97
CA PHE A 196 -6.10 -2.78 -3.06
C PHE A 196 -6.58 -4.14 -3.60
N ALA A 197 -7.82 -4.24 -4.03
CA ALA A 197 -8.38 -5.47 -4.59
C ALA A 197 -7.61 -5.96 -5.83
N ALA A 198 -7.25 -5.04 -6.73
CA ALA A 198 -6.46 -5.35 -7.93
C ALA A 198 -5.08 -5.88 -7.56
N GLN A 199 -4.38 -5.24 -6.61
CA GLN A 199 -3.05 -5.64 -6.16
C GLN A 199 -3.06 -6.99 -5.45
N ILE A 200 -4.03 -7.23 -4.56
CA ILE A 200 -4.16 -8.53 -3.88
C ILE A 200 -4.44 -9.64 -4.89
N ARG A 201 -5.30 -9.42 -5.87
CA ARG A 201 -5.58 -10.40 -6.93
C ARG A 201 -4.31 -10.78 -7.71
N ASP A 202 -3.46 -9.82 -8.02
CA ASP A 202 -2.18 -10.07 -8.70
C ASP A 202 -1.20 -10.80 -7.77
N TRP A 203 -1.09 -10.38 -6.53
CA TRP A 203 -0.22 -10.99 -5.54
C TRP A 203 -0.59 -12.45 -5.25
N LEU A 204 -1.87 -12.79 -5.14
CA LEU A 204 -2.30 -14.18 -4.94
C LEU A 204 -1.81 -15.13 -6.04
N LYS A 205 -1.60 -14.63 -7.26
CA LYS A 205 -1.06 -15.41 -8.39
C LYS A 205 0.47 -15.53 -8.37
N THR A 206 1.17 -14.55 -7.80
CA THR A 206 2.61 -14.36 -7.99
C THR A 206 3.43 -14.59 -6.72
N LEU A 207 2.90 -14.28 -5.53
CA LEU A 207 3.65 -14.25 -4.28
C LEU A 207 4.20 -15.60 -3.85
N ARG A 208 3.51 -16.70 -4.15
CA ARG A 208 4.02 -18.05 -3.86
C ARG A 208 5.40 -18.30 -4.48
N LYS A 209 5.64 -17.78 -5.70
CA LYS A 209 6.93 -17.91 -6.39
C LYS A 209 8.03 -17.07 -5.76
N ARG A 210 7.66 -16.08 -4.93
CA ARG A 210 8.56 -15.18 -4.20
C ARG A 210 8.72 -15.56 -2.72
N ASN A 211 8.30 -16.78 -2.34
CA ASN A 211 8.37 -17.27 -0.96
C ASN A 211 7.56 -16.40 0.05
N VAL A 212 6.40 -15.90 -0.38
CA VAL A 212 5.50 -15.11 0.45
C VAL A 212 4.26 -15.91 0.77
N ALA A 213 3.98 -16.09 2.07
CA ALA A 213 2.73 -16.63 2.57
C ALA A 213 1.75 -15.49 2.90
N VAL A 214 0.49 -15.65 2.52
CA VAL A 214 -0.56 -14.65 2.77
C VAL A 214 -1.59 -15.24 3.73
N VAL A 215 -1.95 -14.49 4.76
CA VAL A 215 -3.01 -14.83 5.70
C VAL A 215 -4.05 -13.71 5.71
N PHE A 216 -5.28 -14.07 5.40
CA PHE A 216 -6.44 -13.18 5.55
C PHE A 216 -7.14 -13.50 6.87
N ALA A 217 -7.50 -12.45 7.61
CA ALA A 217 -8.37 -12.58 8.77
C ALA A 217 -9.62 -11.71 8.58
N THR A 218 -10.75 -12.24 9.03
CA THR A 218 -12.03 -11.53 9.04
C THR A 218 -12.90 -12.05 10.17
N GLN A 219 -13.81 -11.22 10.64
CA GLN A 219 -14.85 -11.59 11.60
C GLN A 219 -16.12 -12.12 10.91
N SER A 220 -16.27 -11.89 9.59
CA SER A 220 -17.45 -12.28 8.81
C SER A 220 -17.06 -12.86 7.47
N LEU A 221 -17.50 -14.09 7.18
CA LEU A 221 -17.35 -14.70 5.86
C LEU A 221 -18.19 -13.99 4.79
N ALA A 222 -19.36 -13.46 5.17
CA ALA A 222 -20.23 -12.73 4.27
C ALA A 222 -19.56 -11.48 3.66
N ASP A 223 -18.61 -10.87 4.37
CA ASP A 223 -17.87 -9.71 3.87
C ASP A 223 -16.85 -10.12 2.82
N ILE A 224 -16.22 -11.28 2.98
CA ILE A 224 -15.35 -11.85 1.93
C ILE A 224 -16.16 -12.22 0.70
N GLU A 225 -17.31 -12.88 0.86
CA GLU A 225 -18.16 -13.32 -0.26
C GLU A 225 -18.64 -12.15 -1.13
N ARG A 226 -18.85 -10.98 -0.55
CA ARG A 226 -19.24 -9.76 -1.28
C ARG A 226 -18.09 -9.11 -2.04
N ALA A 227 -16.85 -9.39 -1.65
CA ALA A 227 -15.68 -8.81 -2.31
C ALA A 227 -15.55 -9.28 -3.75
N SER A 228 -15.24 -8.37 -4.67
CA SER A 228 -15.08 -8.68 -6.12
C SER A 228 -14.01 -9.73 -6.42
N ILE A 229 -13.08 -9.97 -5.48
CA ILE A 229 -12.00 -10.95 -5.60
C ILE A 229 -12.21 -12.20 -4.75
N ALA A 230 -13.39 -12.40 -4.16
CA ALA A 230 -13.71 -13.55 -3.33
C ALA A 230 -13.32 -14.91 -3.98
N PRO A 231 -13.66 -15.19 -5.25
CA PRO A 231 -13.24 -16.44 -5.89
C PRO A 231 -11.71 -16.62 -5.87
N ALA A 232 -10.95 -15.57 -6.14
CA ALA A 232 -9.49 -15.64 -6.16
C ALA A 232 -8.90 -15.92 -4.77
N ILE A 233 -9.49 -15.37 -3.70
CA ILE A 233 -9.07 -15.63 -2.31
C ILE A 233 -9.38 -17.08 -1.95
N ILE A 234 -10.59 -17.55 -2.23
CA ILE A 234 -11.05 -18.91 -1.92
C ILE A 234 -10.15 -19.95 -2.60
N ASP A 235 -9.82 -19.74 -3.87
CA ASP A 235 -8.98 -20.67 -4.66
C ASP A 235 -7.51 -20.63 -4.19
N ALA A 236 -7.00 -19.46 -3.84
CA ALA A 236 -5.59 -19.30 -3.46
C ALA A 236 -5.30 -19.68 -2.00
N CYS A 237 -6.33 -19.72 -1.11
CA CYS A 237 -6.20 -20.00 0.31
C CYS A 237 -6.81 -21.35 0.68
N PRO A 238 -6.11 -22.47 0.45
CA PRO A 238 -6.63 -23.82 0.73
C PRO A 238 -6.74 -24.15 2.22
N VAL A 239 -6.02 -23.43 3.08
CA VAL A 239 -6.07 -23.62 4.54
C VAL A 239 -7.04 -22.61 5.13
N ARG A 240 -8.00 -23.11 5.91
CA ARG A 240 -9.01 -22.30 6.59
C ARG A 240 -8.99 -22.64 8.07
N ILE A 241 -8.93 -21.62 8.92
CA ILE A 241 -8.90 -21.75 10.38
C ILE A 241 -10.12 -21.03 10.93
N PHE A 242 -11.03 -21.80 11.52
CA PHE A 242 -12.21 -21.26 12.19
C PHE A 242 -11.94 -21.20 13.70
N LEU A 243 -12.09 -20.00 14.28
CA LEU A 243 -12.05 -19.82 15.72
C LEU A 243 -13.46 -19.94 16.30
N PRO A 244 -13.61 -20.28 17.60
CA PRO A 244 -14.91 -20.31 18.26
C PRO A 244 -15.66 -19.00 18.05
N ASN A 245 -16.89 -19.09 17.54
CA ASN A 245 -17.74 -17.95 17.25
C ASN A 245 -19.18 -18.29 17.64
N GLU A 246 -19.80 -17.47 18.47
CA GLU A 246 -21.20 -17.63 18.88
C GLU A 246 -22.17 -17.55 17.70
N ARG A 247 -21.76 -16.85 16.62
CA ARG A 247 -22.52 -16.71 15.37
C ARG A 247 -22.35 -17.90 14.41
N ALA A 248 -21.60 -18.94 14.77
CA ALA A 248 -21.38 -20.11 13.90
C ALA A 248 -22.66 -20.89 13.54
N ARG A 249 -23.80 -20.54 14.15
CA ARG A 249 -25.11 -21.11 13.83
C ARG A 249 -25.90 -20.33 12.79
N GLU A 250 -25.39 -19.17 12.34
CA GLU A 250 -26.00 -18.39 11.25
C GLU A 250 -25.79 -19.12 9.92
N PRO A 251 -26.79 -19.14 9.00
CA PRO A 251 -26.73 -19.96 7.77
C PRO A 251 -25.52 -19.70 6.86
N VAL A 252 -24.98 -18.48 6.90
CA VAL A 252 -23.83 -18.06 6.07
C VAL A 252 -22.49 -18.62 6.59
N GLN A 253 -22.44 -19.06 7.85
CA GLN A 253 -21.21 -19.58 8.47
C GLN A 253 -21.21 -21.11 8.63
N ALA A 254 -22.30 -21.77 8.27
CA ALA A 254 -22.47 -23.21 8.37
C ALA A 254 -22.13 -23.97 7.05
N ALA A 255 -21.79 -23.24 5.97
CA ALA A 255 -21.37 -23.77 4.68
C ALA A 255 -19.84 -23.71 4.51
#